data_9a842b140e24af23fabac3ce6c4e66ea
#
_entry.id   9a842b140e24af23fabac3ce6c4e66ea
#
_cell.length_a   1.000
_cell.length_b   1.000
_cell.length_c   1.000
_cell.angle_alpha   90.00
_cell.angle_beta   90.00
_cell.angle_gamma   90.00
#
_symmetry.space_group_name_H-M   'P 1'
#
loop_
_entity.id
_entity.type
_entity.pdbx_description
1 polymer ?
#
loop_
_entity_poly.entity_id
_entity_poly.type
_entity_poly.pdbx_seq_one_letter_code
_entity_poly.pdbx_strand_id
1 'polypeptide(L)'
;SDSDVPHTRGAAGIGLVRTETAILYDQSDEVQTTRLRELLKSAEGVPVLLRTCDTRADDDAPWAGETQDRLRGNRLFKPQIRALLCAATDGDLRVVFPMIKDVADWDRCVDEVNTCRDELLAEGCETGPMMLGCVVDMPSAAVMAGDMMEHGAQLMAVDIEDLTRYTLGLVQNPTAAVNQLTNP
;
A
#
# COMPACT_ATOMS: atom_id res chain seq x y z
N SER A 1 19.38 -8.17 -15.51
CA SER A 1 18.58 -7.49 -16.52
C SER A 1 18.04 -6.22 -15.91
N ASP A 2 18.22 -5.16 -16.64
CA ASP A 2 18.12 -3.78 -16.23
C ASP A 2 16.82 -3.47 -15.50
N SER A 3 16.99 -2.86 -14.36
CA SER A 3 15.96 -2.24 -13.56
C SER A 3 15.14 -1.28 -14.43
N ASP A 4 13.88 -1.62 -14.69
CA ASP A 4 12.86 -0.68 -15.17
C ASP A 4 12.54 0.32 -14.05
N VAL A 5 13.54 1.11 -13.67
CA VAL A 5 13.33 2.28 -12.84
C VAL A 5 12.80 3.37 -13.73
N PRO A 6 11.56 3.84 -13.53
CA PRO A 6 11.02 4.92 -14.36
C PRO A 6 11.88 6.17 -14.15
N HIS A 7 12.58 6.58 -15.20
CA HIS A 7 13.25 7.88 -15.22
C HIS A 7 12.19 8.98 -15.09
N THR A 8 12.33 9.82 -14.12
CA THR A 8 11.34 10.86 -13.75
C THR A 8 11.15 11.97 -14.78
N ARG A 9 11.89 12.00 -15.87
CA ARG A 9 11.86 12.95 -16.99
C ARG A 9 10.71 13.99 -16.94
N GLY A 10 10.74 14.87 -15.92
CA GLY A 10 9.73 15.91 -15.72
C GLY A 10 8.42 15.45 -15.05
N ALA A 11 8.35 14.24 -14.55
CA ALA A 11 7.22 13.80 -13.73
C ALA A 11 7.26 14.45 -12.34
N ALA A 12 6.09 14.79 -11.79
CA ALA A 12 5.97 15.38 -10.46
C ALA A 12 6.05 14.32 -9.33
N GLY A 13 6.08 13.04 -9.67
CA GLY A 13 6.15 11.91 -8.73
C GLY A 13 6.06 10.57 -9.45
N ILE A 14 6.31 9.50 -8.70
CA ILE A 14 6.13 8.11 -9.13
C ILE A 14 4.93 7.53 -8.40
N GLY A 15 4.00 6.92 -9.10
CA GLY A 15 2.83 6.28 -8.51
C GLY A 15 1.98 5.53 -9.54
N LEU A 16 1.25 4.52 -9.19
CA LEU A 16 1.21 3.83 -7.91
C LEU A 16 2.12 2.61 -7.99
N VAL A 17 3.11 2.53 -7.11
CA VAL A 17 3.98 1.34 -7.02
C VAL A 17 3.22 0.26 -6.26
N ARG A 18 2.96 -0.86 -6.91
CA ARG A 18 2.32 -2.03 -6.32
C ARG A 18 3.41 -2.98 -5.79
N THR A 19 3.41 -3.23 -4.50
CA THR A 19 4.47 -4.05 -3.88
C THR A 19 4.36 -5.53 -4.23
N GLU A 20 3.19 -5.99 -4.59
CA GLU A 20 2.95 -7.38 -5.01
C GLU A 20 3.78 -7.77 -6.24
N THR A 21 3.92 -6.85 -7.19
CA THR A 21 4.61 -7.13 -8.45
C THR A 21 6.10 -6.80 -8.42
N ALA A 22 6.49 -5.84 -7.59
CA ALA A 22 7.82 -5.23 -7.70
C ALA A 22 8.82 -5.73 -6.67
N ILE A 23 8.39 -6.12 -5.46
CA ILE A 23 9.34 -6.11 -4.37
C ILE A 23 9.44 -7.45 -3.62
N LEU A 24 8.34 -8.23 -3.35
CA LEU A 24 8.41 -8.77 -2.03
C LEU A 24 7.75 -10.05 -1.63
N TYR A 25 7.61 -11.02 -2.43
CA TYR A 25 7.20 -12.26 -1.84
C TYR A 25 8.37 -13.00 -1.20
N ASP A 26 8.22 -13.35 0.10
CA ASP A 26 9.12 -14.22 0.87
C ASP A 26 10.55 -13.69 1.08
N GLN A 27 10.71 -12.36 1.26
CA GLN A 27 12.02 -11.77 1.51
C GLN A 27 12.10 -11.10 2.88
N SER A 28 13.28 -11.17 3.50
CA SER A 28 13.54 -10.47 4.76
C SER A 28 13.32 -8.96 4.64
N ASP A 29 13.03 -8.29 5.76
CA ASP A 29 12.89 -6.84 5.84
C ASP A 29 14.13 -6.10 5.32
N GLU A 30 15.33 -6.67 5.45
CA GLU A 30 16.58 -6.08 4.93
C GLU A 30 16.59 -6.04 3.39
N VAL A 31 16.17 -7.13 2.72
CA VAL A 31 16.11 -7.16 1.25
C VAL A 31 15.03 -6.20 0.75
N GLN A 32 13.89 -6.16 1.43
CA GLN A 32 12.82 -5.21 1.13
C GLN A 32 13.31 -3.77 1.27
N THR A 33 13.98 -3.46 2.38
CA THR A 33 14.56 -2.14 2.65
C THR A 33 15.53 -1.73 1.56
N THR A 34 16.42 -2.63 1.14
CA THR A 34 17.41 -2.35 0.09
C THR A 34 16.74 -1.95 -1.21
N ARG A 35 15.74 -2.73 -1.66
CA ARG A 35 15.02 -2.44 -2.91
C ARG A 35 14.20 -1.13 -2.84
N LEU A 36 13.56 -0.87 -1.70
CA LEU A 36 12.84 0.38 -1.48
C LEU A 36 13.77 1.58 -1.51
N ARG A 37 14.97 1.48 -0.92
CA ARG A 37 16.00 2.52 -0.99
C ARG A 37 16.49 2.76 -2.41
N GLU A 38 16.71 1.71 -3.18
CA GLU A 38 17.07 1.83 -4.59
C GLU A 38 15.97 2.55 -5.38
N LEU A 39 14.71 2.23 -5.15
CA LEU A 39 13.57 2.91 -5.76
C LEU A 39 13.53 4.39 -5.38
N LEU A 40 13.65 4.73 -4.10
CA LEU A 40 13.62 6.12 -3.63
C LEU A 40 14.80 6.94 -4.16
N LYS A 41 16.00 6.36 -4.22
CA LYS A 41 17.17 7.02 -4.83
C LYS A 41 16.97 7.29 -6.31
N SER A 42 16.35 6.34 -7.03
CA SER A 42 16.07 6.50 -8.46
C SER A 42 14.96 7.52 -8.75
N ALA A 43 14.15 7.84 -7.75
CA ALA A 43 13.13 8.87 -7.85
C ALA A 43 13.70 10.30 -7.86
N GLU A 44 15.01 10.48 -7.62
CA GLU A 44 15.70 11.77 -7.71
C GLU A 44 14.99 12.90 -6.92
N GLY A 45 14.42 12.54 -5.76
CA GLY A 45 13.77 13.49 -4.84
C GLY A 45 12.31 13.81 -5.14
N VAL A 46 11.70 13.24 -6.20
CA VAL A 46 10.25 13.35 -6.38
C VAL A 46 9.53 12.33 -5.49
N PRO A 47 8.27 12.62 -5.07
CA PRO A 47 7.53 11.72 -4.21
C PRO A 47 7.23 10.37 -4.87
N VAL A 48 7.32 9.30 -4.08
CA VAL A 48 6.95 7.94 -4.48
C VAL A 48 5.70 7.53 -3.73
N LEU A 49 4.60 7.29 -4.44
CA LEU A 49 3.37 6.74 -3.90
C LEU A 49 3.38 5.22 -4.04
N LEU A 50 3.30 4.52 -2.90
CA LEU A 50 3.39 3.08 -2.81
C LEU A 50 2.13 2.50 -2.14
N ARG A 51 1.58 1.44 -2.70
CA ARG A 51 0.53 0.62 -2.08
C ARG A 51 1.17 -0.56 -1.36
N THR A 52 0.83 -0.74 -0.09
CA THR A 52 1.22 -1.97 0.63
C THR A 52 0.60 -3.21 -0.01
N CYS A 53 1.17 -4.37 0.28
CA CYS A 53 0.75 -5.64 -0.31
C CYS A 53 -0.77 -5.84 -0.17
N ASP A 54 -1.41 -6.09 -1.30
CA ASP A 54 -2.81 -6.49 -1.38
C ASP A 54 -2.88 -8.01 -1.56
N THR A 55 -3.21 -8.72 -0.50
CA THR A 55 -3.25 -10.19 -0.48
C THR A 55 -4.37 -10.78 -1.35
N ARG A 56 -5.23 -9.95 -1.94
CA ARG A 56 -6.27 -10.39 -2.90
C ARG A 56 -5.76 -10.48 -4.34
N ALA A 57 -4.62 -9.86 -4.62
CA ALA A 57 -4.15 -9.67 -6.00
C ALA A 57 -3.82 -10.99 -6.72
N ASP A 58 -3.66 -12.09 -5.98
CA ASP A 58 -3.31 -13.39 -6.52
C ASP A 58 -4.08 -14.49 -5.79
N ASP A 59 -5.18 -14.97 -6.39
CA ASP A 59 -5.96 -16.12 -5.87
C ASP A 59 -5.12 -17.40 -5.79
N ASP A 60 -4.00 -17.47 -6.51
CA ASP A 60 -3.05 -18.60 -6.52
C ASP A 60 -1.89 -18.41 -5.54
N ALA A 61 -1.85 -17.29 -4.82
CA ALA A 61 -0.77 -17.03 -3.88
C ALA A 61 -0.89 -17.93 -2.63
N PRO A 62 0.24 -18.43 -2.07
CA PRO A 62 0.22 -19.30 -0.88
C PRO A 62 -0.46 -18.71 0.36
N TRP A 63 -0.74 -17.40 0.34
CA TRP A 63 -1.41 -16.64 1.42
C TRP A 63 -2.88 -16.27 1.11
N ALA A 64 -3.44 -16.68 -0.02
CA ALA A 64 -4.81 -16.32 -0.44
C ALA A 64 -5.93 -16.73 0.54
N GLY A 65 -5.64 -17.56 1.53
CA GLY A 65 -6.58 -17.99 2.58
C GLY A 65 -6.49 -17.18 3.89
N GLU A 66 -5.51 -16.29 4.06
CA GLU A 66 -5.27 -15.59 5.33
C GLU A 66 -5.97 -14.20 5.42
N THR A 67 -6.93 -13.95 4.55
CA THR A 67 -7.49 -12.63 4.26
C THR A 67 -8.38 -12.01 5.34
N GLN A 68 -8.72 -12.71 6.42
CA GLN A 68 -9.65 -12.16 7.42
C GLN A 68 -8.99 -11.39 8.57
N ASP A 69 -7.69 -11.50 8.75
CA ASP A 69 -7.01 -10.78 9.84
C ASP A 69 -5.62 -10.25 9.40
N ARG A 70 -5.64 -9.29 8.46
CA ARG A 70 -4.43 -8.69 7.89
C ARG A 70 -3.51 -8.07 8.93
N LEU A 71 -4.07 -7.65 10.05
CA LEU A 71 -3.35 -6.96 11.12
C LEU A 71 -2.97 -7.91 12.26
N ARG A 72 -3.62 -9.09 12.37
CA ARG A 72 -3.42 -10.05 13.46
C ARG A 72 -2.61 -11.27 13.06
N GLY A 73 -1.48 -11.13 12.44
CA GLY A 73 -0.63 -12.27 12.14
C GLY A 73 -0.12 -12.32 10.71
N ASN A 74 -0.32 -11.27 9.97
CA ASN A 74 0.23 -11.18 8.62
C ASN A 74 1.74 -11.11 8.70
N ARG A 75 2.38 -12.25 8.44
CA ARG A 75 3.84 -12.37 8.37
C ARG A 75 4.50 -11.40 7.39
N LEU A 76 3.71 -10.80 6.50
CA LEU A 76 4.19 -9.88 5.47
C LEU A 76 4.01 -8.42 5.86
N PHE A 77 2.96 -8.07 6.63
CA PHE A 77 2.62 -6.66 6.90
C PHE A 77 3.68 -5.98 7.79
N LYS A 78 3.98 -6.56 8.94
CA LYS A 78 4.95 -5.98 9.87
C LYS A 78 6.35 -5.83 9.27
N PRO A 79 6.95 -6.86 8.64
CA PRO A 79 8.23 -6.70 7.93
C PRO A 79 8.20 -5.63 6.85
N GLN A 80 7.09 -5.52 6.09
CA GLN A 80 6.94 -4.50 5.07
C GLN A 80 6.91 -3.09 5.67
N ILE A 81 6.15 -2.87 6.76
CA ILE A 81 6.11 -1.57 7.44
C ILE A 81 7.49 -1.19 7.98
N ARG A 82 8.21 -2.13 8.58
CA ARG A 82 9.59 -1.89 9.07
C ARG A 82 10.51 -1.49 7.92
N ALA A 83 10.44 -2.21 6.79
CA ALA A 83 11.24 -1.89 5.60
C ALA A 83 10.90 -0.51 5.02
N LEU A 84 9.61 -0.15 4.97
CA LEU A 84 9.16 1.17 4.51
C LEU A 84 9.67 2.29 5.42
N LEU A 85 9.59 2.13 6.74
CA LEU A 85 10.09 3.09 7.71
C LEU A 85 11.60 3.33 7.58
N CYS A 86 12.38 2.25 7.42
CA CYS A 86 13.82 2.34 7.23
C CYS A 86 14.18 2.98 5.87
N ALA A 87 13.44 2.66 4.81
CA ALA A 87 13.70 3.22 3.50
C ALA A 87 13.29 4.68 3.37
N ALA A 88 12.29 5.13 4.12
CA ALA A 88 11.80 6.50 4.10
C ALA A 88 12.83 7.55 4.54
N THR A 89 14.00 7.13 5.07
CA THR A 89 15.14 8.02 5.30
C THR A 89 15.77 8.54 4.00
N ASP A 90 15.54 7.86 2.88
CA ASP A 90 16.21 8.13 1.60
C ASP A 90 15.35 8.95 0.61
N GLY A 91 14.09 9.32 0.95
CA GLY A 91 13.24 10.10 0.05
C GLY A 91 11.81 10.37 0.54
N ASP A 92 11.01 11.07 -0.28
CA ASP A 92 9.59 11.35 0.00
C ASP A 92 8.74 10.12 -0.31
N LEU A 93 8.50 9.30 0.73
CA LEU A 93 7.69 8.10 0.64
C LEU A 93 6.26 8.36 1.12
N ARG A 94 5.30 8.03 0.26
CA ARG A 94 3.87 8.10 0.53
C ARG A 94 3.28 6.71 0.43
N VAL A 95 2.56 6.29 1.46
CA VAL A 95 2.09 4.92 1.59
C VAL A 95 0.58 4.88 1.71
N VAL A 96 -0.08 4.05 0.89
CA VAL A 96 -1.52 3.80 0.97
C VAL A 96 -1.79 2.33 1.31
N PHE A 97 -2.72 2.15 2.25
CA PHE A 97 -3.17 0.83 2.68
C PHE A 97 -4.43 0.44 1.91
N PRO A 98 -4.43 -0.71 1.22
CA PRO A 98 -5.63 -1.24 0.56
C PRO A 98 -6.58 -1.88 1.57
N MET A 99 -7.85 -2.06 1.17
CA MET A 99 -8.86 -2.81 1.92
C MET A 99 -9.19 -2.25 3.31
N ILE A 100 -9.08 -0.97 3.49
CA ILE A 100 -9.54 -0.28 4.70
C ILE A 100 -11.05 -0.14 4.64
N LYS A 101 -11.77 -0.80 5.55
CA LYS A 101 -13.24 -0.83 5.54
C LYS A 101 -13.85 0.35 6.30
N ASP A 102 -13.18 0.74 7.38
CA ASP A 102 -13.70 1.71 8.34
C ASP A 102 -12.54 2.43 9.08
N VAL A 103 -12.90 3.40 9.89
CA VAL A 103 -11.94 4.17 10.71
C VAL A 103 -11.15 3.27 11.66
N ALA A 104 -11.78 2.23 12.21
CA ALA A 104 -11.09 1.32 13.12
C ALA A 104 -10.01 0.49 12.41
N ASP A 105 -10.23 0.12 11.13
CA ASP A 105 -9.18 -0.51 10.31
C ASP A 105 -8.04 0.48 10.04
N TRP A 106 -8.37 1.74 9.75
CA TRP A 106 -7.38 2.80 9.57
C TRP A 106 -6.52 3.01 10.82
N ASP A 107 -7.17 3.22 11.97
CA ASP A 107 -6.48 3.45 13.25
C ASP A 107 -5.52 2.29 13.56
N ARG A 108 -5.93 1.03 13.31
CA ARG A 108 -5.05 -0.14 13.50
C ARG A 108 -3.82 -0.12 12.59
N CYS A 109 -3.96 0.33 11.35
CA CYS A 109 -2.80 0.47 10.45
C CYS A 109 -1.83 1.52 10.98
N VAL A 110 -2.34 2.66 11.46
CA VAL A 110 -1.53 3.73 12.04
C VAL A 110 -0.83 3.26 13.32
N ASP A 111 -1.54 2.53 14.19
CA ASP A 111 -0.99 1.96 15.42
C ASP A 111 0.15 0.97 15.12
N GLU A 112 0.00 0.12 14.10
CA GLU A 112 1.07 -0.81 13.69
C GLU A 112 2.29 -0.06 13.15
N VAL A 113 2.09 0.99 12.34
CA VAL A 113 3.20 1.84 11.87
C VAL A 113 3.95 2.47 13.04
N ASN A 114 3.23 3.01 14.03
CA ASN A 114 3.83 3.61 15.21
C ASN A 114 4.57 2.57 16.07
N THR A 115 3.96 1.40 16.28
CA THR A 115 4.60 0.27 16.98
C THR A 115 5.90 -0.15 16.31
N CYS A 116 5.89 -0.33 14.99
CA CYS A 116 7.10 -0.69 14.23
C CYS A 116 8.17 0.39 14.33
N ARG A 117 7.78 1.66 14.32
CA ARG A 117 8.70 2.79 14.46
C ARG A 117 9.39 2.79 15.83
N ASP A 118 8.60 2.61 16.89
CA ASP A 118 9.14 2.57 18.26
C ASP A 118 10.09 1.39 18.48
N GLU A 119 9.75 0.22 17.93
CA GLU A 119 10.62 -0.95 17.96
C GLU A 119 11.95 -0.70 17.22
N LEU A 120 11.90 -0.14 15.99
CA LEU A 120 13.09 0.18 15.21
C LEU A 120 13.99 1.18 15.93
N LEU A 121 13.41 2.22 16.51
CA LEU A 121 14.16 3.20 17.30
C LEU A 121 14.81 2.58 18.53
N ALA A 122 14.14 1.67 19.22
CA ALA A 122 14.69 0.92 20.34
C ALA A 122 15.82 -0.03 19.91
N GLU A 123 15.79 -0.54 18.69
CA GLU A 123 16.86 -1.34 18.08
C GLU A 123 18.04 -0.46 17.57
N GLY A 124 17.94 0.86 17.66
CA GLY A 124 18.96 1.79 17.17
C GLY A 124 18.91 2.05 15.65
N CYS A 125 17.80 1.67 14.99
CA CYS A 125 17.60 1.90 13.56
C CYS A 125 17.00 3.28 13.31
N GLU A 126 17.48 3.96 12.27
CA GLU A 126 16.87 5.22 11.81
C GLU A 126 15.60 4.95 11.02
N THR A 127 14.59 5.81 11.25
CA THR A 127 13.32 5.77 10.50
C THR A 127 13.00 7.13 9.89
N GLY A 128 12.47 7.12 8.65
CA GLY A 128 12.06 8.35 7.97
C GLY A 128 10.57 8.66 8.18
N PRO A 129 10.16 9.90 7.86
CA PRO A 129 8.76 10.28 7.82
C PRO A 129 8.07 9.64 6.62
N MET A 130 6.80 9.24 6.79
CA MET A 130 5.95 8.76 5.70
C MET A 130 4.61 9.50 5.74
N MET A 131 4.12 9.89 4.58
CA MET A 131 2.73 10.33 4.45
C MET A 131 1.86 9.07 4.29
N LEU A 132 0.83 8.94 5.14
CA LEU A 132 -0.01 7.74 5.17
C LEU A 132 -1.41 8.04 4.63
N GLY A 133 -2.01 7.07 3.95
CA GLY A 133 -3.36 7.17 3.43
C GLY A 133 -4.00 5.82 3.12
N CYS A 134 -5.18 5.86 2.52
CA CYS A 134 -5.98 4.69 2.20
C CYS A 134 -6.18 4.53 0.69
N VAL A 135 -6.38 3.29 0.26
CA VAL A 135 -6.99 3.00 -1.03
C VAL A 135 -8.51 2.93 -0.84
N VAL A 136 -9.23 3.75 -1.59
CA VAL A 136 -10.69 3.69 -1.66
C VAL A 136 -11.05 2.65 -2.73
N ASP A 137 -11.11 1.41 -2.32
CA ASP A 137 -11.36 0.23 -3.14
C ASP A 137 -12.68 -0.48 -2.79
N MET A 138 -13.33 -0.04 -1.69
CA MET A 138 -14.60 -0.57 -1.22
C MET A 138 -15.64 0.53 -1.01
N PRO A 139 -16.95 0.23 -1.18
CA PRO A 139 -18.02 1.20 -0.94
C PRO A 139 -18.01 1.79 0.48
N SER A 140 -17.70 0.99 1.50
CA SER A 140 -17.59 1.46 2.87
C SER A 140 -16.45 2.49 3.02
N ALA A 141 -15.29 2.24 2.40
CA ALA A 141 -14.17 3.19 2.40
C ALA A 141 -14.55 4.51 1.73
N ALA A 142 -15.33 4.46 0.64
CA ALA A 142 -15.78 5.67 -0.04
C ALA A 142 -16.73 6.51 0.85
N VAL A 143 -17.62 5.86 1.59
CA VAL A 143 -18.54 6.55 2.51
C VAL A 143 -17.79 7.17 3.69
N MET A 144 -16.79 6.47 4.22
CA MET A 144 -16.05 6.87 5.42
C MET A 144 -14.75 7.64 5.12
N ALA A 145 -14.50 8.02 3.85
CA ALA A 145 -13.27 8.70 3.46
C ALA A 145 -13.04 10.00 4.25
N GLY A 146 -14.11 10.79 4.48
CA GLY A 146 -14.04 12.01 5.30
C GLY A 146 -13.62 11.73 6.72
N ASP A 147 -14.24 10.73 7.37
CA ASP A 147 -13.93 10.34 8.74
C ASP A 147 -12.47 9.84 8.85
N MET A 148 -11.99 9.06 7.88
CA MET A 148 -10.59 8.63 7.85
C MET A 148 -9.62 9.80 7.71
N MET A 149 -9.98 10.84 6.93
CA MET A 149 -9.17 12.07 6.85
C MET A 149 -9.15 12.84 8.17
N GLU A 150 -10.28 12.92 8.87
CA GLU A 150 -10.35 13.50 10.21
C GLU A 150 -9.49 12.73 11.22
N HIS A 151 -9.34 11.39 11.02
CA HIS A 151 -8.44 10.53 11.78
C HIS A 151 -7.00 10.50 11.26
N GLY A 152 -6.63 11.47 10.42
CA GLY A 152 -5.24 11.72 10.04
C GLY A 152 -4.77 11.03 8.75
N ALA A 153 -5.66 10.43 7.95
CA ALA A 153 -5.29 10.01 6.60
C ALA A 153 -4.97 11.25 5.75
N GLN A 154 -3.76 11.28 5.18
CA GLN A 154 -3.24 12.46 4.49
C GLN A 154 -3.46 12.41 2.97
N LEU A 155 -3.77 11.24 2.45
CA LEU A 155 -4.02 11.02 1.02
C LEU A 155 -4.99 9.86 0.80
N MET A 156 -5.71 9.90 -0.32
CA MET A 156 -6.61 8.85 -0.77
C MET A 156 -6.27 8.47 -2.22
N ALA A 157 -6.08 7.18 -2.46
CA ALA A 157 -5.97 6.63 -3.81
C ALA A 157 -7.28 5.90 -4.13
N VAL A 158 -7.91 6.20 -5.27
CA VAL A 158 -9.17 5.57 -5.65
C VAL A 158 -8.91 4.44 -6.64
N ASP A 159 -9.27 3.22 -6.27
CA ASP A 159 -9.30 2.08 -7.19
C ASP A 159 -10.71 1.95 -7.79
N ILE A 160 -10.88 2.55 -8.98
CA ILE A 160 -12.18 2.63 -9.65
C ILE A 160 -12.69 1.23 -10.02
N GLU A 161 -11.80 0.31 -10.40
CA GLU A 161 -12.17 -1.03 -10.82
C GLU A 161 -12.72 -1.83 -9.65
N ASP A 162 -12.00 -1.90 -8.54
CA ASP A 162 -12.43 -2.60 -7.34
C ASP A 162 -13.66 -1.96 -6.72
N LEU A 163 -13.67 -0.62 -6.61
CA LEU A 163 -14.82 0.11 -6.06
C LEU A 163 -16.10 -0.15 -6.88
N THR A 164 -15.99 -0.14 -8.22
CA THR A 164 -17.12 -0.46 -9.10
C THR A 164 -17.55 -1.90 -8.93
N ARG A 165 -16.61 -2.83 -8.92
CA ARG A 165 -16.88 -4.27 -8.77
C ARG A 165 -17.64 -4.58 -7.48
N TYR A 166 -17.18 -4.04 -6.36
CA TYR A 166 -17.83 -4.24 -5.07
C TYR A 166 -19.16 -3.51 -4.95
N THR A 167 -19.29 -2.31 -5.50
CA THR A 167 -20.55 -1.55 -5.49
C THR A 167 -21.65 -2.28 -6.27
N LEU A 168 -21.31 -2.90 -7.40
CA LEU A 168 -22.24 -3.62 -8.24
C LEU A 168 -22.41 -5.10 -7.85
N GLY A 169 -21.69 -5.58 -6.84
CA GLY A 169 -21.74 -6.99 -6.41
C GLY A 169 -21.21 -7.96 -7.47
N LEU A 170 -20.29 -7.53 -8.34
CA LEU A 170 -19.76 -8.35 -9.42
C LEU A 170 -18.71 -9.31 -8.89
N VAL A 171 -19.00 -10.60 -8.94
CA VAL A 171 -18.06 -11.65 -8.56
C VAL A 171 -17.06 -11.86 -9.70
N GLN A 172 -15.78 -11.66 -9.41
CA GLN A 172 -14.55 -12.10 -10.11
C GLN A 172 -14.54 -12.24 -11.67
N ASN A 173 -15.38 -11.54 -12.41
CA ASN A 173 -15.24 -11.52 -13.87
C ASN A 173 -15.05 -10.10 -14.38
N PRO A 174 -13.80 -9.64 -14.60
CA PRO A 174 -13.52 -8.28 -15.06
C PRO A 174 -14.19 -7.93 -16.38
N THR A 175 -14.41 -8.92 -17.26
CA THR A 175 -15.09 -8.73 -18.54
C THR A 175 -16.59 -8.38 -18.36
N ALA A 176 -17.23 -8.87 -17.32
CA ALA A 176 -18.63 -8.56 -17.05
C ALA A 176 -18.82 -7.13 -16.51
N ALA A 177 -17.87 -6.66 -15.68
CA ALA A 177 -17.90 -5.31 -15.12
C ALA A 177 -17.76 -4.23 -16.21
N VAL A 178 -16.82 -4.40 -17.13
CA VAL A 178 -16.60 -3.47 -18.25
C VAL A 178 -17.80 -3.42 -19.17
N ASN A 179 -18.44 -4.56 -19.45
CA ASN A 179 -19.63 -4.61 -20.31
C ASN A 179 -20.87 -3.94 -19.71
N GLN A 180 -21.01 -3.90 -18.38
CA GLN A 180 -22.12 -3.20 -17.71
C GLN A 180 -21.91 -1.68 -17.65
N LEU A 181 -20.66 -1.21 -17.63
CA LEU A 181 -20.33 0.22 -17.67
C LEU A 181 -20.41 0.81 -19.09
N THR A 182 -20.28 -0.01 -20.12
CA THR A 182 -20.25 0.42 -21.54
C THR A 182 -21.57 0.25 -22.26
N ASN A 183 -22.57 -0.38 -21.64
CA ASN A 183 -23.93 -0.50 -22.18
C ASN A 183 -24.92 0.22 -21.25
N PRO A 184 -25.36 1.46 -21.59
CA PRO A 184 -26.42 2.15 -20.86
C PRO A 184 -27.79 1.51 -21.05
#